data_d817277e53b62e48808577c82181c2a2
#
_entry.id   d817277e53b62e48808577c82181c2a2
#
_cell.length_a   1.000
_cell.length_b   1.000
_cell.length_c   1.000
_cell.angle_alpha   90.00
_cell.angle_beta   90.00
_cell.angle_gamma   90.00
#
_symmetry.space_group_name_H-M   'P 1'
#
loop_
_entity.id
_entity.type
_entity.pdbx_description
1 polymer ?
#
loop_
_entity_poly.entity_id
_entity_poly.type
_entity_poly.pdbx_seq_one_letter_code
_entity_poly.pdbx_strand_id
1 'polypeptide(L)'
;ATGYTYQSDIDSDTANKVKLVRDNKETGKRDVWVVMDSSTQKRWGILQHYDKVAEELNSAQVEAMADSLLELKNRPKKSLSINGLSDLSIRAGRSILVSIADVGVSGWYIVDECTHDLIKETMTLKVVIV
;
A
#
# COMPACT_ATOMS: atom_id res chain seq x y z
N ALA A 1 -6.69 -15.60 -19.96
CA ALA A 1 -7.27 -15.57 -18.60
C ALA A 1 -8.72 -16.04 -18.63
N THR A 2 -9.14 -16.86 -17.70
CA THR A 2 -10.52 -17.35 -17.59
C THR A 2 -11.37 -16.45 -16.70
N GLY A 3 -10.79 -15.58 -15.92
CA GLY A 3 -11.49 -14.64 -15.05
C GLY A 3 -10.52 -13.79 -14.23
N TYR A 4 -11.07 -12.77 -13.58
CA TYR A 4 -10.30 -11.93 -12.68
C TYR A 4 -11.17 -11.41 -11.54
N THR A 5 -10.54 -11.04 -10.43
CA THR A 5 -11.16 -10.31 -9.32
C THR A 5 -10.30 -9.11 -8.99
N TYR A 6 -10.89 -7.92 -9.05
CA TYR A 6 -10.23 -6.66 -8.69
C TYR A 6 -10.74 -6.17 -7.35
N GLN A 7 -9.84 -5.82 -6.44
CA GLN A 7 -10.18 -5.26 -5.15
C GLN A 7 -9.42 -3.97 -4.90
N SER A 8 -10.13 -2.98 -4.34
CA SER A 8 -9.55 -1.76 -3.82
C SER A 8 -10.08 -1.56 -2.41
N ASP A 9 -9.23 -1.70 -1.42
CA ASP A 9 -9.64 -1.75 -0.02
C ASP A 9 -8.61 -1.06 0.88
N ILE A 10 -9.06 -0.61 2.04
CA ILE A 10 -8.17 -0.11 3.07
C ILE A 10 -7.78 -1.27 3.99
N ASP A 11 -6.54 -1.24 4.46
CA ASP A 11 -6.04 -2.24 5.40
C ASP A 11 -5.43 -1.57 6.65
N SER A 12 -4.79 -2.36 7.50
CA SER A 12 -4.17 -1.87 8.73
C SER A 12 -3.01 -0.88 8.48
N ASP A 13 -2.44 -0.86 7.28
CA ASP A 13 -1.35 0.05 6.92
C ASP A 13 -1.86 1.37 6.31
N THR A 14 -3.14 1.45 5.94
CA THR A 14 -3.73 2.69 5.42
C THR A 14 -3.86 3.71 6.53
N ALA A 15 -3.38 4.93 6.30
CA ALA A 15 -3.50 6.03 7.26
C ALA A 15 -3.73 7.36 6.56
N ASN A 16 -4.61 8.16 7.11
CA ASN A 16 -4.91 9.53 6.64
C ASN A 16 -4.57 10.59 7.69
N LYS A 17 -3.93 10.18 8.75
CA LYS A 17 -3.37 11.04 9.80
C LYS A 17 -2.06 10.44 10.28
N VAL A 18 -1.01 11.23 10.28
CA VAL A 18 0.30 10.82 10.78
C VAL A 18 0.67 11.69 11.96
N LYS A 19 0.96 11.06 13.09
CA LYS A 19 1.43 11.72 14.30
C LYS A 19 2.82 11.21 14.62
N LEU A 20 3.81 12.10 14.55
CA LEU A 20 5.18 11.82 14.93
C LEU A 20 5.54 12.57 16.20
N VAL A 21 6.24 11.91 17.10
CA VAL A 21 6.70 12.50 18.36
C VAL A 21 8.20 12.33 18.50
N ARG A 22 8.82 13.32 19.14
CA ARG A 22 10.26 13.32 19.45
C ARG A 22 10.45 13.79 20.88
N ASP A 23 11.23 13.05 21.66
CA ASP A 23 11.61 13.51 22.99
C ASP A 23 12.57 14.70 22.89
N ASN A 24 12.26 15.76 23.63
CA ASN A 24 13.10 16.95 23.70
C ASN A 24 13.73 17.04 25.09
N LYS A 25 15.01 16.72 25.17
CA LYS A 25 15.77 16.72 26.44
C LYS A 25 15.96 18.12 27.01
N GLU A 26 15.98 19.14 26.15
CA GLU A 26 16.17 20.53 26.62
C GLU A 26 14.96 21.06 27.39
N THR A 27 13.74 20.68 26.94
CA THR A 27 12.49 21.12 27.57
C THR A 27 11.87 20.10 28.52
N GLY A 28 12.34 18.85 28.47
CA GLY A 28 11.75 17.72 29.20
C GLY A 28 10.37 17.30 28.69
N LYS A 29 9.95 17.80 27.53
CA LYS A 29 8.64 17.55 26.92
C LYS A 29 8.82 16.80 25.59
N ARG A 30 7.69 16.38 25.00
CA ARG A 30 7.67 15.82 23.65
C ARG A 30 7.25 16.86 22.64
N ASP A 31 7.99 16.92 21.55
CA ASP A 31 7.56 17.65 20.37
C ASP A 31 6.66 16.75 19.54
N VAL A 32 5.59 17.31 19.00
CA VAL A 32 4.55 16.57 18.27
C VAL A 32 4.32 17.21 16.90
N TRP A 33 4.30 16.38 15.86
CA TRP A 33 3.92 16.78 14.51
C TRP A 33 2.74 15.97 14.05
N VAL A 34 1.73 16.63 13.52
CA VAL A 34 0.52 15.99 12.99
C VAL A 34 0.26 16.51 11.60
N VAL A 35 0.11 15.60 10.65
CA VAL A 35 -0.36 15.89 9.29
C VAL A 35 -1.56 15.00 8.99
N MET A 36 -2.53 15.52 8.24
CA MET A 36 -3.76 14.79 7.96
C MET A 36 -4.38 15.20 6.64
N ASP A 37 -5.19 14.31 6.08
CA ASP A 37 -6.02 14.59 4.91
C ASP A 37 -7.50 14.47 5.29
N SER A 38 -8.19 15.60 5.37
CA SER A 38 -9.59 15.64 5.76
C SER A 38 -10.53 15.02 4.71
N SER A 39 -10.14 14.99 3.45
CA SER A 39 -10.96 14.41 2.38
C SER A 39 -11.09 12.89 2.52
N THR A 40 -10.01 12.19 2.82
CA THR A 40 -10.04 10.75 3.07
C THR A 40 -10.61 10.41 4.43
N GLN A 41 -10.47 11.28 5.43
CA GLN A 41 -11.11 11.11 6.74
C GLN A 41 -12.64 11.10 6.65
N LYS A 42 -13.22 11.86 5.73
CA LYS A 42 -14.68 11.83 5.47
C LYS A 42 -15.12 10.51 4.88
N ARG A 43 -14.26 9.83 4.12
CA ARG A 43 -14.57 8.56 3.45
C ARG A 43 -14.33 7.35 4.33
N TRP A 44 -13.25 7.36 5.11
CA TRP A 44 -12.77 6.19 5.85
C TRP A 44 -12.79 6.36 7.37
N GLY A 45 -13.13 7.54 7.87
CA GLY A 45 -12.90 7.89 9.26
C GLY A 45 -11.44 8.25 9.51
N ILE A 46 -11.08 8.45 10.75
CA ILE A 46 -9.71 8.82 11.14
C ILE A 46 -8.88 7.55 11.33
N LEU A 47 -7.88 7.38 10.47
CA LEU A 47 -6.92 6.28 10.51
C LEU A 47 -5.54 6.87 10.82
N GLN A 48 -5.09 6.72 12.06
CA GLN A 48 -3.85 7.33 12.53
C GLN A 48 -2.68 6.37 12.52
N HIS A 49 -1.58 6.81 11.91
CA HIS A 49 -0.26 6.23 12.10
C HIS A 49 0.48 7.03 13.17
N TYR A 50 0.96 6.38 14.21
CA TYR A 50 1.73 6.98 15.28
C TYR A 50 3.12 6.38 15.31
N ASP A 51 4.15 7.23 15.43
CA ASP A 51 5.52 6.76 15.57
C ASP A 51 6.36 7.75 16.38
N LYS A 52 7.39 7.24 17.02
CA LYS A 52 8.37 8.02 17.74
C LYS A 52 9.66 8.08 16.91
N VAL A 53 10.13 9.29 16.63
CA VAL A 53 11.32 9.51 15.82
C VAL A 53 12.55 9.75 16.69
N ALA A 54 13.74 9.61 16.07
CA ALA A 54 15.01 9.81 16.74
C ALA A 54 15.19 11.27 17.22
N GLU A 55 15.79 11.45 18.38
CA GLU A 55 16.00 12.77 18.99
C GLU A 55 16.91 13.68 18.16
N GLU A 56 17.79 13.09 17.34
CA GLU A 56 18.76 13.81 16.51
C GLU A 56 18.13 14.51 15.31
N LEU A 57 16.92 14.13 14.92
CA LEU A 57 16.24 14.72 13.77
C LEU A 57 15.78 16.15 14.10
N ASN A 58 15.98 17.06 13.16
CA ASN A 58 15.47 18.42 13.29
C ASN A 58 14.00 18.51 12.85
N SER A 59 13.33 19.64 13.13
CA SER A 59 11.93 19.85 12.81
C SER A 59 11.63 19.68 11.34
N ALA A 60 12.49 20.20 10.45
CA ALA A 60 12.29 20.09 9.00
C ALA A 60 12.36 18.63 8.52
N GLN A 61 13.25 17.83 9.09
CA GLN A 61 13.36 16.40 8.76
C GLN A 61 12.12 15.64 9.23
N VAL A 62 11.60 15.92 10.41
CA VAL A 62 10.41 15.27 10.95
C VAL A 62 9.18 15.66 10.15
N GLU A 63 9.04 16.94 9.78
CA GLU A 63 7.94 17.39 8.91
C GLU A 63 7.97 16.69 7.55
N ALA A 64 9.14 16.56 6.93
CA ALA A 64 9.30 15.84 5.67
C ALA A 64 8.95 14.35 5.80
N MET A 65 9.32 13.71 6.90
CA MET A 65 8.91 12.32 7.19
C MET A 65 7.40 12.20 7.32
N ALA A 66 6.77 13.11 8.05
CA ALA A 66 5.32 13.08 8.25
C ALA A 66 4.57 13.21 6.93
N ASP A 67 4.97 14.15 6.08
CA ASP A 67 4.36 14.37 4.76
C ASP A 67 4.56 13.16 3.84
N SER A 68 5.76 12.57 3.84
CA SER A 68 6.05 11.38 3.04
C SER A 68 5.26 10.16 3.49
N LEU A 69 5.10 9.95 4.80
CA LEU A 69 4.31 8.87 5.36
C LEU A 69 2.83 9.04 5.04
N LEU A 70 2.30 10.26 5.12
CA LEU A 70 0.92 10.53 4.75
C LEU A 70 0.69 10.21 3.27
N GLU A 71 1.56 10.68 2.38
CA GLU A 71 1.46 10.40 0.95
C GLU A 71 1.52 8.90 0.65
N LEU A 72 2.42 8.18 1.31
CA LEU A 72 2.59 6.74 1.11
C LEU A 72 1.39 5.93 1.62
N LYS A 73 0.84 6.29 2.78
CA LYS A 73 -0.17 5.50 3.49
C LYS A 73 -1.61 5.93 3.21
N ASN A 74 -1.83 7.14 2.71
CA ASN A 74 -3.16 7.72 2.50
C ASN A 74 -3.75 7.28 1.14
N ARG A 75 -3.82 5.97 0.95
CA ARG A 75 -4.38 5.38 -0.28
C ARG A 75 -4.85 3.96 -0.02
N PRO A 76 -5.89 3.51 -0.74
CA PRO A 76 -6.32 2.12 -0.64
C PRO A 76 -5.29 1.18 -1.26
N LYS A 77 -5.18 0.00 -0.72
CA LYS A 77 -4.43 -1.09 -1.33
C LYS A 77 -5.27 -1.69 -2.45
N LYS A 78 -4.70 -1.76 -3.63
CA LYS A 78 -5.35 -2.33 -4.81
C LYS A 78 -4.71 -3.66 -5.14
N SER A 79 -5.52 -4.67 -5.38
CA SER A 79 -5.05 -5.99 -5.76
C SER A 79 -5.89 -6.57 -6.89
N LEU A 80 -5.27 -7.44 -7.68
CA LEU A 80 -5.89 -8.11 -8.79
C LEU A 80 -5.57 -9.60 -8.71
N SER A 81 -6.60 -10.43 -8.73
CA SER A 81 -6.48 -11.88 -8.82
C SER A 81 -6.90 -12.34 -10.21
N ILE A 82 -6.02 -13.08 -10.89
CA ILE A 82 -6.24 -13.54 -12.27
C ILE A 82 -6.19 -15.05 -12.29
N ASN A 83 -7.22 -15.67 -12.86
CA ASN A 83 -7.25 -17.11 -13.13
C ASN A 83 -7.00 -17.35 -14.62
N GLY A 84 -6.21 -18.36 -14.94
CA GLY A 84 -5.89 -18.69 -16.31
C GLY A 84 -5.38 -20.12 -16.48
N LEU A 85 -5.02 -20.47 -17.70
CA LEU A 85 -4.33 -21.71 -17.99
C LEU A 85 -2.93 -21.65 -17.41
N SER A 86 -2.46 -22.78 -16.86
CA SER A 86 -1.16 -22.84 -16.19
C SER A 86 -0.02 -22.58 -17.16
N ASP A 87 0.86 -21.66 -16.79
CA ASP A 87 2.15 -21.41 -17.43
C ASP A 87 3.22 -21.48 -16.34
N LEU A 88 3.99 -22.52 -16.33
CA LEU A 88 5.00 -22.76 -15.30
C LEU A 88 6.17 -21.77 -15.33
N SER A 89 6.27 -20.94 -16.39
CA SER A 89 7.23 -19.85 -16.44
C SER A 89 6.81 -18.65 -15.58
N ILE A 90 5.52 -18.52 -15.24
CA ILE A 90 5.00 -17.45 -14.40
C ILE A 90 5.16 -17.83 -12.93
N ARG A 91 5.83 -16.98 -12.18
CA ARG A 91 6.14 -17.14 -10.76
C ARG A 91 6.06 -15.81 -10.03
N ALA A 92 5.90 -15.86 -8.69
CA ALA A 92 6.03 -14.68 -7.86
C ALA A 92 7.37 -13.96 -8.10
N GLY A 93 7.33 -12.64 -8.11
CA GLY A 93 8.47 -11.79 -8.41
C GLY A 93 8.68 -11.50 -9.89
N ARG A 94 8.00 -12.20 -10.79
CA ARG A 94 8.07 -11.92 -12.22
C ARG A 94 7.07 -10.86 -12.64
N SER A 95 7.44 -10.09 -13.67
CA SER A 95 6.54 -9.09 -14.27
C SER A 95 5.69 -9.74 -15.35
N ILE A 96 4.40 -9.37 -15.35
CA ILE A 96 3.45 -9.76 -16.41
C ILE A 96 2.77 -8.54 -17.01
N LEU A 97 2.39 -8.64 -18.28
CA LEU A 97 1.58 -7.62 -18.93
C LEU A 97 0.11 -7.89 -18.65
N VAL A 98 -0.58 -6.92 -18.08
CA VAL A 98 -2.01 -7.00 -17.75
C VAL A 98 -2.74 -5.88 -18.47
N SER A 99 -3.87 -6.21 -19.10
CA SER A 99 -4.75 -5.25 -19.73
C SER A 99 -6.21 -5.65 -19.48
N ILE A 100 -6.89 -4.92 -18.58
CA ILE A 100 -8.29 -5.14 -18.24
C ILE A 100 -9.01 -3.79 -18.30
N ALA A 101 -9.72 -3.55 -19.39
CA ALA A 101 -10.37 -2.27 -19.67
C ALA A 101 -11.47 -1.92 -18.65
N ASP A 102 -12.21 -2.92 -18.16
CA ASP A 102 -13.34 -2.73 -17.25
C ASP A 102 -12.96 -2.08 -15.93
N VAL A 103 -11.74 -2.32 -15.46
CA VAL A 103 -11.21 -1.75 -14.20
C VAL A 103 -10.09 -0.73 -14.43
N GLY A 104 -9.80 -0.41 -15.68
CA GLY A 104 -8.77 0.57 -16.02
C GLY A 104 -7.34 0.13 -15.72
N VAL A 105 -7.10 -1.18 -15.66
CA VAL A 105 -5.78 -1.75 -15.38
C VAL A 105 -5.08 -2.07 -16.70
N SER A 106 -3.90 -1.48 -16.89
CA SER A 106 -3.09 -1.71 -18.09
C SER A 106 -1.61 -1.47 -17.76
N GLY A 107 -0.76 -2.39 -18.15
CA GLY A 107 0.69 -2.25 -18.01
C GLY A 107 1.37 -3.51 -17.49
N TRP A 108 2.64 -3.33 -17.10
CA TRP A 108 3.45 -4.37 -16.49
C TRP A 108 3.35 -4.32 -14.98
N TYR A 109 3.04 -5.45 -14.38
CA TYR A 109 2.92 -5.57 -12.92
C TYR A 109 3.72 -6.76 -12.42
N ILE A 110 4.23 -6.65 -11.21
CA ILE A 110 4.94 -7.76 -10.55
C ILE A 110 3.92 -8.69 -9.92
N VAL A 111 4.08 -9.98 -10.16
CA VAL A 111 3.26 -11.02 -9.54
C VAL A 111 3.69 -11.16 -8.08
N ASP A 112 2.75 -10.91 -7.15
CA ASP A 112 2.99 -11.05 -5.71
C ASP A 112 2.88 -12.51 -5.26
N GLU A 113 1.88 -13.21 -5.77
CA GLU A 113 1.61 -14.61 -5.45
C GLU A 113 1.19 -15.37 -6.71
N CYS A 114 1.67 -16.59 -6.86
CA CYS A 114 1.30 -17.46 -7.97
C CYS A 114 1.02 -18.88 -7.45
N THR A 115 -0.17 -19.38 -7.73
CA THR A 115 -0.57 -20.75 -7.38
C THR A 115 -0.93 -21.52 -8.65
N HIS A 116 -0.29 -22.68 -8.84
CA HIS A 116 -0.57 -23.59 -9.95
C HIS A 116 -1.34 -24.82 -9.47
N ASP A 117 -2.43 -25.15 -10.15
CA ASP A 117 -3.12 -26.41 -9.98
C ASP A 117 -2.72 -27.33 -11.15
N LEU A 118 -1.83 -28.28 -10.89
CA LEU A 118 -1.26 -29.17 -11.92
C LEU A 118 -2.26 -30.19 -12.43
N ILE A 119 -3.29 -30.51 -11.67
CA ILE A 119 -4.33 -31.47 -12.07
C ILE A 119 -5.29 -30.81 -13.05
N LYS A 120 -5.75 -29.58 -12.74
CA LYS A 120 -6.66 -28.82 -13.58
C LYS A 120 -5.95 -28.04 -14.68
N GLU A 121 -4.62 -27.99 -14.64
CA GLU A 121 -3.80 -27.20 -15.55
C GLU A 121 -4.18 -25.71 -15.53
N THR A 122 -4.50 -25.18 -14.34
CA THR A 122 -4.88 -23.78 -14.12
C THR A 122 -3.91 -23.11 -13.15
N MET A 123 -3.89 -21.77 -13.17
CA MET A 123 -3.13 -20.98 -12.22
C MET A 123 -3.96 -19.81 -11.71
N THR A 124 -3.63 -19.35 -10.50
CA THR A 124 -4.16 -18.12 -9.91
C THR A 124 -2.98 -17.19 -9.61
N LEU A 125 -3.05 -15.98 -10.14
CA LEU A 125 -2.06 -14.94 -9.93
C LEU A 125 -2.64 -13.84 -9.06
N LYS A 126 -1.88 -13.37 -8.08
CA LYS A 126 -2.18 -12.15 -7.31
C LYS A 126 -1.17 -11.08 -7.65
N VAL A 127 -1.67 -9.95 -8.09
CA VAL A 127 -0.89 -8.79 -8.51
C VAL A 127 -1.27 -7.60 -7.65
N VAL A 128 -0.28 -6.91 -7.09
CA VAL A 128 -0.50 -5.69 -6.32
C VAL A 128 -0.33 -4.48 -7.24
N ILE A 129 -1.31 -3.60 -7.20
CA ILE A 129 -1.34 -2.37 -8.00
C ILE A 129 -1.11 -1.21 -7.04
N VAL A 130 -0.12 -0.43 -7.36
CA VAL A 130 0.24 0.76 -6.55
C VAL A 130 -0.38 2.02 -7.15
#